data_36421fb6830a35c4cd162c64459ec059
#
_entry.id   36421fb6830a35c4cd162c64459ec059
#
_cell.length_a   1.000
_cell.length_b   1.000
_cell.length_c   1.000
_cell.angle_alpha   90.00
_cell.angle_beta   90.00
_cell.angle_gamma   90.00
#
_symmetry.space_group_name_H-M   'P 1'
#
loop_
_entity.id
_entity.type
_entity.pdbx_description
1 polymer ?
#
loop_
_entity_poly.entity_id
_entity_poly.type
_entity_poly.pdbx_seq_one_letter_code
_entity_poly.pdbx_strand_id
1 'polypeptide(L)'
;DRGRDRNPAWEIPGVSEELVEEFSSRARDIDAETDRLIAAYTAEHGRRPSARTIVRLRAQATLATRPEKQVHSLADLTAGWRDRAGQLLGEDATGWAGSLLAEAQQVRPLRADDVPLEVISELGQAVVEVVGEKRSTWRRWNLHSEASRQSMAWRFATASDREAIVGMIADAAEQASLRLTPPELATSPAAFRRPDGTSVFRPRHSTVFSSTVLLEAEDRLLERSRTLTGPTVEVETVEKITAKPDQEGRLLGDDQAAALTQIAVSGRVLDVLVGPAGAGKTTAMSALRRAWEKQHGHGTVVGLAPSAVAAQVLGDDLG
;
A
#
# COMPACT_ATOMS: atom_id res chain seq x y z
N ASP A 1 1.55 -10.77 12.67
CA ASP A 1 1.39 -9.52 11.92
C ASP A 1 1.07 -9.87 10.47
N ARG A 2 -0.18 -9.67 10.03
CA ARG A 2 -0.69 -10.20 8.75
C ARG A 2 -0.50 -9.23 7.58
N GLY A 3 0.45 -8.28 7.68
CA GLY A 3 1.06 -7.57 6.56
C GLY A 3 0.15 -6.96 5.49
N ARG A 4 -1.11 -6.63 5.79
CA ARG A 4 -1.92 -5.75 4.98
C ARG A 4 -2.06 -4.45 5.74
N ASP A 5 -1.46 -3.43 5.17
CA ASP A 5 -1.69 -2.04 5.49
C ASP A 5 -3.20 -1.75 5.28
N ARG A 6 -4.00 -2.08 6.28
CA ARG A 6 -5.41 -1.71 6.29
C ARG A 6 -5.46 -0.28 6.77
N ASN A 7 -6.01 0.60 5.97
CA ASN A 7 -6.46 1.89 6.47
C ASN A 7 -7.23 1.64 7.78
N PRO A 8 -7.03 2.47 8.82
CA PRO A 8 -7.76 2.34 10.06
C PRO A 8 -9.25 2.20 9.74
N ALA A 9 -9.88 1.17 10.31
CA ALA A 9 -11.31 0.97 10.16
C ALA A 9 -12.02 2.11 10.90
N TRP A 10 -13.01 2.72 10.24
CA TRP A 10 -13.88 3.67 10.89
C TRP A 10 -14.88 2.91 11.74
N GLU A 11 -14.96 3.28 13.01
CA GLU A 11 -15.87 2.68 13.97
C GLU A 11 -16.90 3.71 14.42
N ILE A 12 -18.08 3.26 14.81
CA ILE A 12 -19.11 4.12 15.37
C ILE A 12 -18.83 4.26 16.87
N PRO A 13 -18.58 5.47 17.40
CA PRO A 13 -18.41 5.68 18.84
C PRO A 13 -19.59 5.10 19.60
N GLY A 14 -19.32 4.39 20.71
CA GLY A 14 -20.34 3.76 21.54
C GLY A 14 -20.73 2.33 21.12
N VAL A 15 -20.20 1.80 20.00
CA VAL A 15 -20.28 0.37 19.67
C VAL A 15 -19.08 -0.34 20.30
N SER A 16 -19.34 -1.27 21.22
CA SER A 16 -18.29 -2.00 21.92
C SER A 16 -17.61 -3.02 21.01
N GLU A 17 -16.34 -3.35 21.29
CA GLU A 17 -15.57 -4.35 20.54
C GLU A 17 -16.23 -5.73 20.63
N GLU A 18 -16.78 -6.09 21.81
CA GLU A 18 -17.51 -7.33 22.00
C GLU A 18 -18.72 -7.46 21.07
N LEU A 19 -19.45 -6.34 20.86
CA LEU A 19 -20.59 -6.32 19.94
C LEU A 19 -20.15 -6.49 18.49
N VAL A 20 -19.05 -5.84 18.09
CA VAL A 20 -18.46 -6.00 16.75
C VAL A 20 -17.99 -7.45 16.54
N GLU A 21 -17.34 -8.06 17.53
CA GLU A 21 -16.88 -9.45 17.49
C GLU A 21 -18.03 -10.44 17.37
N GLU A 22 -19.12 -10.22 18.11
CA GLU A 22 -20.32 -11.09 18.07
C GLU A 22 -20.91 -11.15 16.66
N PHE A 23 -20.99 -10.02 15.97
CA PHE A 23 -21.55 -9.96 14.61
C PHE A 23 -20.51 -10.20 13.49
N SER A 24 -19.22 -10.32 13.84
CA SER A 24 -18.12 -10.67 12.93
C SER A 24 -17.69 -12.15 13.04
N SER A 25 -18.54 -13.01 13.57
CA SER A 25 -18.26 -14.42 13.87
C SER A 25 -17.65 -15.20 12.71
N ARG A 26 -18.11 -14.94 11.47
CA ARG A 26 -17.63 -15.66 10.29
C ARG A 26 -16.13 -15.46 10.01
N ALA A 27 -15.59 -14.27 10.23
CA ALA A 27 -14.16 -14.02 10.06
C ALA A 27 -13.34 -14.83 11.06
N ARG A 28 -13.81 -14.90 12.31
CA ARG A 28 -13.22 -15.67 13.40
C ARG A 28 -13.26 -17.18 13.12
N ASP A 29 -14.39 -17.70 12.64
CA ASP A 29 -14.53 -19.10 12.30
C ASP A 29 -13.59 -19.52 11.15
N ILE A 30 -13.45 -18.68 10.12
CA ILE A 30 -12.50 -18.89 9.01
C ILE A 30 -11.06 -18.85 9.52
N ASP A 31 -10.73 -17.93 10.41
CA ASP A 31 -9.38 -17.81 10.97
C ASP A 31 -9.05 -19.02 11.85
N ALA A 32 -9.94 -19.43 12.73
CA ALA A 32 -9.78 -20.62 13.58
C ALA A 32 -9.60 -21.90 12.74
N GLU A 33 -10.42 -22.10 11.70
CA GLU A 33 -10.29 -23.25 10.83
C GLU A 33 -9.01 -23.17 9.98
N THR A 34 -8.59 -21.98 9.56
CA THR A 34 -7.31 -21.78 8.85
C THR A 34 -6.13 -22.18 9.73
N ASP A 35 -6.14 -21.77 11.00
CA ASP A 35 -5.07 -22.11 11.96
C ASP A 35 -5.04 -23.61 12.24
N ARG A 36 -6.21 -24.26 12.33
CA ARG A 36 -6.32 -25.73 12.45
C ARG A 36 -5.72 -26.45 11.23
N LEU A 37 -6.00 -25.97 10.02
CA LEU A 37 -5.46 -26.54 8.78
C LEU A 37 -3.94 -26.31 8.66
N ILE A 38 -3.43 -25.17 9.11
CA ILE A 38 -1.99 -24.90 9.16
C ILE A 38 -1.30 -25.83 10.16
N ALA A 39 -1.89 -26.06 11.33
CA ALA A 39 -1.34 -26.97 12.31
C ALA A 39 -1.30 -28.43 11.79
N ALA A 40 -2.39 -28.88 11.16
CA ALA A 40 -2.46 -30.20 10.53
C ALA A 40 -1.39 -30.37 9.43
N TYR A 41 -1.26 -29.40 8.55
CA TYR A 41 -0.21 -29.39 7.51
C TYR A 41 1.19 -29.48 8.11
N THR A 42 1.45 -28.71 9.16
CA THR A 42 2.76 -28.69 9.82
C THR A 42 3.08 -30.03 10.47
N ALA A 43 2.08 -30.68 11.10
CA ALA A 43 2.23 -31.99 11.69
C ALA A 43 2.52 -33.09 10.65
N GLU A 44 1.86 -33.03 9.48
CA GLU A 44 2.02 -34.00 8.41
C GLU A 44 3.37 -33.83 7.66
N HIS A 45 3.79 -32.58 7.41
CA HIS A 45 4.95 -32.31 6.55
C HIS A 45 6.22 -31.92 7.32
N GLY A 46 6.17 -31.78 8.65
CA GLY A 46 7.30 -31.40 9.50
C GLY A 46 7.79 -29.96 9.32
N ARG A 47 7.08 -29.15 8.52
CA ARG A 47 7.41 -27.74 8.24
C ARG A 47 6.16 -26.88 8.09
N ARG A 48 6.28 -25.59 8.39
CA ARG A 48 5.22 -24.61 8.18
C ARG A 48 4.86 -24.47 6.68
N PRO A 49 3.58 -24.37 6.30
CA PRO A 49 3.16 -24.17 4.92
C PRO A 49 3.65 -22.84 4.34
N SER A 50 3.98 -22.84 3.05
CA SER A 50 4.34 -21.62 2.33
C SER A 50 3.17 -20.62 2.26
N ALA A 51 3.44 -19.35 2.00
CA ALA A 51 2.41 -18.32 1.87
C ALA A 51 1.33 -18.71 0.84
N ARG A 52 1.71 -19.29 -0.29
CA ARG A 52 0.79 -19.79 -1.32
C ARG A 52 -0.08 -20.93 -0.79
N THR A 53 0.50 -21.81 0.00
CA THR A 53 -0.24 -22.92 0.64
C THR A 53 -1.21 -22.36 1.68
N ILE A 54 -0.81 -21.37 2.50
CA ILE A 54 -1.70 -20.72 3.49
C ILE A 54 -2.90 -20.07 2.80
N VAL A 55 -2.73 -19.37 1.67
CA VAL A 55 -3.85 -18.81 0.89
C VAL A 55 -4.82 -19.92 0.47
N ARG A 56 -4.33 -21.08 0.03
CA ARG A 56 -5.15 -22.22 -0.36
C ARG A 56 -5.88 -22.84 0.83
N LEU A 57 -5.20 -23.00 1.97
CA LEU A 57 -5.81 -23.50 3.21
C LEU A 57 -6.90 -22.54 3.71
N ARG A 58 -6.69 -21.21 3.62
CA ARG A 58 -7.70 -20.21 3.95
C ARG A 58 -8.92 -20.27 3.01
N ALA A 59 -8.71 -20.51 1.74
CA ALA A 59 -9.82 -20.72 0.79
C ALA A 59 -10.62 -21.98 1.14
N GLN A 60 -9.95 -23.07 1.54
CA GLN A 60 -10.58 -24.29 2.03
C GLN A 60 -11.36 -24.04 3.33
N ALA A 61 -10.78 -23.36 4.31
CA ALA A 61 -11.44 -22.95 5.55
C ALA A 61 -12.71 -22.12 5.28
N THR A 62 -12.63 -21.18 4.32
CA THR A 62 -13.79 -20.35 3.92
C THR A 62 -14.96 -21.16 3.38
N LEU A 63 -14.67 -22.26 2.68
CA LEU A 63 -15.70 -23.18 2.18
C LEU A 63 -16.23 -24.09 3.28
N ALA A 64 -15.35 -24.64 4.12
CA ALA A 64 -15.70 -25.57 5.18
C ALA A 64 -16.57 -24.92 6.28
N THR A 65 -16.29 -23.65 6.60
CA THR A 65 -17.06 -22.90 7.62
C THR A 65 -18.33 -22.23 7.08
N ARG A 66 -18.68 -22.45 5.80
CA ARG A 66 -19.86 -21.83 5.21
C ARG A 66 -21.14 -22.54 5.73
N PRO A 67 -22.00 -21.81 6.48
CA PRO A 67 -23.27 -22.38 6.91
C PRO A 67 -24.18 -22.65 5.70
N GLU A 68 -25.05 -23.62 5.85
CA GLU A 68 -26.11 -23.85 4.85
C GLU A 68 -26.97 -22.61 4.70
N LYS A 69 -27.36 -22.34 3.44
CA LYS A 69 -28.28 -21.24 3.16
C LYS A 69 -29.66 -21.59 3.70
N GLN A 70 -30.04 -20.89 4.75
CA GLN A 70 -31.41 -20.92 5.26
C GLN A 70 -32.15 -19.67 4.78
N VAL A 71 -33.41 -19.82 4.45
CA VAL A 71 -34.28 -18.71 4.06
C VAL A 71 -35.03 -18.25 5.30
N HIS A 72 -34.64 -17.08 5.79
CA HIS A 72 -35.33 -16.41 6.92
C HIS A 72 -36.01 -15.15 6.40
N SER A 73 -37.12 -14.78 7.01
CA SER A 73 -37.69 -13.46 6.79
C SER A 73 -36.78 -12.37 7.38
N LEU A 74 -36.82 -11.15 6.84
CA LEU A 74 -36.07 -10.04 7.41
C LEU A 74 -36.53 -9.74 8.86
N ALA A 75 -37.81 -9.98 9.16
CA ALA A 75 -38.36 -9.81 10.49
C ALA A 75 -37.71 -10.77 11.49
N ASP A 76 -37.58 -12.06 11.14
CA ASP A 76 -36.95 -13.06 11.99
C ASP A 76 -35.47 -12.77 12.22
N LEU A 77 -34.76 -12.37 11.15
CA LEU A 77 -33.34 -11.99 11.25
C LEU A 77 -33.14 -10.79 12.16
N THR A 78 -33.94 -9.75 12.00
CA THR A 78 -33.83 -8.54 12.80
C THR A 78 -34.23 -8.79 14.27
N ALA A 79 -35.22 -9.65 14.54
CA ALA A 79 -35.54 -10.08 15.89
C ALA A 79 -34.35 -10.81 16.51
N GLY A 80 -33.81 -11.83 15.84
CA GLY A 80 -32.66 -12.57 16.33
C GLY A 80 -31.41 -11.71 16.54
N TRP A 81 -31.14 -10.72 15.69
CA TRP A 81 -30.03 -9.78 15.89
C TRP A 81 -30.24 -8.86 17.11
N ARG A 82 -31.48 -8.39 17.33
CA ARG A 82 -31.80 -7.57 18.50
C ARG A 82 -31.69 -8.35 19.80
N ASP A 83 -32.16 -9.59 19.80
CA ASP A 83 -32.06 -10.45 20.99
C ASP A 83 -30.59 -10.73 21.35
N ARG A 84 -29.75 -11.06 20.39
CA ARG A 84 -28.30 -11.29 20.58
C ARG A 84 -27.59 -10.02 21.05
N ALA A 85 -27.88 -8.87 20.42
CA ALA A 85 -27.31 -7.61 20.84
C ALA A 85 -27.77 -7.22 22.26
N GLY A 86 -29.07 -7.36 22.56
CA GLY A 86 -29.62 -7.07 23.87
C GLY A 86 -29.04 -7.94 25.00
N GLN A 87 -28.77 -9.21 24.74
CA GLN A 87 -28.10 -10.11 25.72
C GLN A 87 -26.68 -9.61 26.06
N LEU A 88 -25.96 -9.09 25.08
CA LEU A 88 -24.59 -8.62 25.23
C LEU A 88 -24.54 -7.23 25.87
N LEU A 89 -25.46 -6.36 25.49
CA LEU A 89 -25.56 -4.99 26.00
C LEU A 89 -26.18 -4.92 27.41
N GLY A 90 -26.97 -5.93 27.81
CA GLY A 90 -27.73 -5.91 29.05
C GLY A 90 -28.95 -4.96 29.02
N GLU A 91 -29.33 -4.47 27.84
CA GLU A 91 -30.44 -3.53 27.61
C GLU A 91 -31.11 -3.79 26.26
N ASP A 92 -32.24 -3.08 25.99
CA ASP A 92 -32.90 -3.17 24.69
C ASP A 92 -32.04 -2.59 23.57
N ALA A 93 -31.68 -3.44 22.61
CA ALA A 93 -30.83 -3.07 21.47
C ALA A 93 -31.43 -1.95 20.60
N THR A 94 -32.75 -1.82 20.54
CA THR A 94 -33.43 -0.77 19.78
C THR A 94 -33.28 0.58 20.50
N GLY A 95 -33.49 0.61 21.81
CA GLY A 95 -33.28 1.78 22.64
C GLY A 95 -31.83 2.25 22.63
N TRP A 96 -30.88 1.31 22.78
CA TRP A 96 -29.45 1.58 22.68
C TRP A 96 -29.05 2.19 21.31
N ALA A 97 -29.48 1.61 20.20
CA ALA A 97 -29.23 2.15 18.89
C ALA A 97 -29.84 3.55 18.70
N GLY A 98 -31.02 3.77 19.28
CA GLY A 98 -31.68 5.09 19.32
C GLY A 98 -30.86 6.13 20.06
N SER A 99 -30.26 5.76 21.21
CA SER A 99 -29.41 6.67 22.00
C SER A 99 -28.14 7.07 21.26
N LEU A 100 -27.47 6.13 20.62
CA LEU A 100 -26.29 6.42 19.77
C LEU A 100 -26.60 7.40 18.65
N LEU A 101 -27.77 7.23 18.00
CA LEU A 101 -28.21 8.14 16.95
C LEU A 101 -28.58 9.53 17.51
N ALA A 102 -29.17 9.60 18.71
CA ALA A 102 -29.49 10.84 19.34
C ALA A 102 -28.24 11.64 19.79
N GLU A 103 -27.23 10.96 20.34
CA GLU A 103 -25.95 11.58 20.67
C GLU A 103 -25.24 12.10 19.40
N ALA A 104 -25.26 11.31 18.33
CA ALA A 104 -24.71 11.74 17.06
C ALA A 104 -25.41 12.98 16.47
N GLN A 105 -26.69 13.21 16.78
CA GLN A 105 -27.44 14.41 16.33
C GLN A 105 -27.08 15.68 17.11
N GLN A 106 -26.46 15.58 18.28
CA GLN A 106 -26.04 16.75 19.08
C GLN A 106 -24.78 17.43 18.52
N VAL A 107 -24.03 16.76 17.67
CA VAL A 107 -22.86 17.37 17.03
C VAL A 107 -23.35 18.31 15.93
N ARG A 108 -23.07 19.61 16.07
CA ARG A 108 -23.39 20.61 15.05
C ARG A 108 -22.64 20.26 13.74
N PRO A 109 -23.37 20.05 12.63
CA PRO A 109 -22.73 19.78 11.36
C PRO A 109 -21.94 21.01 10.88
N LEU A 110 -20.78 20.78 10.28
CA LEU A 110 -19.91 21.81 9.73
C LEU A 110 -20.50 22.38 8.45
N ARG A 111 -20.45 23.70 8.31
CA ARG A 111 -20.62 24.38 7.03
C ARG A 111 -19.26 24.70 6.43
N ALA A 112 -19.21 24.96 5.14
CA ALA A 112 -17.97 25.32 4.47
C ALA A 112 -17.28 26.52 5.12
N ASP A 113 -18.08 27.52 5.54
CA ASP A 113 -17.57 28.74 6.17
C ASP A 113 -17.08 28.54 7.62
N ASP A 114 -17.41 27.41 8.25
CA ASP A 114 -16.97 27.10 9.61
C ASP A 114 -15.50 26.57 9.65
N VAL A 115 -14.90 26.24 8.50
CA VAL A 115 -13.57 25.64 8.44
C VAL A 115 -12.52 26.71 8.14
N PRO A 116 -11.56 26.95 9.04
CA PRO A 116 -10.50 27.94 8.83
C PRO A 116 -9.62 27.61 7.64
N LEU A 117 -9.13 28.63 6.92
CA LEU A 117 -8.26 28.45 5.76
C LEU A 117 -6.92 27.81 6.14
N GLU A 118 -6.44 28.04 7.35
CA GLU A 118 -5.23 27.42 7.90
C GLU A 118 -5.38 25.89 7.95
N VAL A 119 -6.52 25.40 8.43
CA VAL A 119 -6.84 23.96 8.47
C VAL A 119 -6.93 23.37 7.06
N ILE A 120 -7.51 24.12 6.12
CA ILE A 120 -7.53 23.72 4.69
C ILE A 120 -6.11 23.59 4.13
N SER A 121 -5.24 24.55 4.45
CA SER A 121 -3.84 24.54 4.01
C SER A 121 -3.05 23.38 4.60
N GLU A 122 -3.19 23.13 5.90
CA GLU A 122 -2.55 22.00 6.60
C GLU A 122 -2.99 20.64 6.02
N LEU A 123 -4.30 20.48 5.80
CA LEU A 123 -4.82 19.27 5.16
C LEU A 123 -4.35 19.14 3.71
N GLY A 124 -4.21 20.25 2.97
CA GLY A 124 -3.64 20.24 1.63
C GLY A 124 -2.21 19.68 1.63
N GLN A 125 -1.38 20.08 2.59
CA GLN A 125 -0.02 19.54 2.75
C GLN A 125 -0.03 18.05 3.13
N ALA A 126 -0.85 17.65 4.09
CA ALA A 126 -0.99 16.26 4.51
C ALA A 126 -1.47 15.36 3.34
N VAL A 127 -2.37 15.86 2.49
CA VAL A 127 -2.80 15.17 1.27
C VAL A 127 -1.62 14.92 0.32
N VAL A 128 -0.75 15.92 0.11
CA VAL A 128 0.45 15.78 -0.74
C VAL A 128 1.41 14.74 -0.19
N GLU A 129 1.65 14.74 1.12
CA GLU A 129 2.52 13.75 1.78
C GLU A 129 2.01 12.33 1.58
N VAL A 130 0.74 12.06 1.90
CA VAL A 130 0.13 10.72 1.77
C VAL A 130 0.06 10.25 0.32
N VAL A 131 -0.19 11.15 -0.63
CA VAL A 131 -0.17 10.82 -2.05
C VAL A 131 1.26 10.53 -2.52
N GLY A 132 2.25 11.31 -2.03
CA GLY A 132 3.67 11.15 -2.33
C GLY A 132 4.27 9.83 -1.85
N GLU A 133 3.79 9.27 -0.72
CA GLU A 133 4.18 7.94 -0.25
C GLU A 133 3.80 6.81 -1.22
N LYS A 134 2.75 7.00 -2.00
CA LYS A 134 2.18 5.98 -2.88
C LYS A 134 2.51 6.17 -4.35
N ARG A 135 2.94 7.38 -4.74
CA ARG A 135 3.12 7.78 -6.14
C ARG A 135 4.23 8.82 -6.29
N SER A 136 5.07 8.67 -7.30
CA SER A 136 6.06 9.69 -7.66
C SER A 136 5.43 10.89 -8.38
N THR A 137 4.28 10.69 -9.02
CA THR A 137 3.53 11.75 -9.69
C THR A 137 2.03 11.59 -9.49
N TRP A 138 1.30 12.69 -9.52
CA TRP A 138 -0.15 12.69 -9.35
C TRP A 138 -0.84 13.75 -10.20
N ARG A 139 -2.15 13.65 -10.25
CA ARG A 139 -3.05 14.61 -10.89
C ARG A 139 -4.08 15.08 -9.87
N ARG A 140 -4.81 16.15 -10.19
CA ARG A 140 -5.86 16.72 -9.33
C ARG A 140 -6.81 15.68 -8.74
N TRP A 141 -7.25 14.71 -9.53
CA TRP A 141 -8.18 13.68 -9.03
C TRP A 141 -7.59 12.77 -7.95
N ASN A 142 -6.26 12.57 -7.92
CA ASN A 142 -5.60 11.85 -6.83
C ASN A 142 -5.66 12.67 -5.54
N LEU A 143 -5.39 13.96 -5.63
CA LEU A 143 -5.48 14.89 -4.50
C LEU A 143 -6.91 14.98 -3.97
N HIS A 144 -7.89 15.15 -4.86
CA HIS A 144 -9.31 15.20 -4.50
C HIS A 144 -9.78 13.90 -3.80
N SER A 145 -9.36 12.73 -4.29
CA SER A 145 -9.69 11.45 -3.67
C SER A 145 -9.08 11.31 -2.28
N GLU A 146 -7.86 11.79 -2.08
CA GLU A 146 -7.22 11.77 -0.76
C GLU A 146 -7.83 12.81 0.17
N ALA A 147 -8.11 14.02 -0.29
CA ALA A 147 -8.84 15.04 0.46
C ALA A 147 -10.20 14.52 0.96
N SER A 148 -10.93 13.81 0.11
CA SER A 148 -12.19 13.17 0.48
C SER A 148 -12.01 12.09 1.55
N ARG A 149 -10.89 11.33 1.55
CA ARG A 149 -10.58 10.34 2.59
C ARG A 149 -10.24 11.00 3.92
N GLN A 150 -9.39 12.03 3.91
CA GLN A 150 -8.98 12.70 5.13
C GLN A 150 -10.11 13.50 5.80
N SER A 151 -11.09 13.97 5.03
CA SER A 151 -12.29 14.64 5.54
C SER A 151 -13.46 13.68 5.85
N MET A 152 -13.27 12.36 5.75
CA MET A 152 -14.36 11.37 5.91
C MET A 152 -14.98 11.39 7.32
N ALA A 153 -14.20 11.68 8.35
CA ALA A 153 -14.67 11.78 9.72
C ALA A 153 -15.48 13.07 10.00
N TRP A 154 -15.45 14.03 9.08
CA TRP A 154 -16.14 15.31 9.28
C TRP A 154 -17.60 15.19 8.91
N ARG A 155 -18.44 15.79 9.74
CA ARG A 155 -19.89 15.80 9.55
C ARG A 155 -20.32 17.14 8.99
N PHE A 156 -20.66 17.15 7.72
CA PHE A 156 -21.10 18.37 7.02
C PHE A 156 -22.62 18.57 7.07
N ALA A 157 -23.05 19.82 7.06
CA ALA A 157 -24.47 20.17 7.05
C ALA A 157 -25.14 19.75 5.75
N THR A 158 -24.46 19.91 4.62
CA THR A 158 -24.96 19.56 3.29
C THR A 158 -23.89 18.86 2.44
N ALA A 159 -24.30 18.17 1.39
CA ALA A 159 -23.38 17.62 0.40
C ALA A 159 -22.57 18.72 -0.30
N SER A 160 -23.18 19.90 -0.51
CA SER A 160 -22.50 21.05 -1.13
C SER A 160 -21.39 21.60 -0.23
N ASP A 161 -21.59 21.67 1.08
CA ASP A 161 -20.53 22.07 2.03
C ASP A 161 -19.35 21.09 1.96
N ARG A 162 -19.64 19.78 1.90
CA ARG A 162 -18.62 18.75 1.78
C ARG A 162 -17.83 18.90 0.47
N GLU A 163 -18.52 19.05 -0.65
CA GLU A 163 -17.88 19.20 -1.95
C GLU A 163 -17.01 20.46 -2.01
N ALA A 164 -17.48 21.56 -1.43
CA ALA A 164 -16.72 22.81 -1.33
C ALA A 164 -15.42 22.59 -0.54
N ILE A 165 -15.49 22.02 0.65
CA ILE A 165 -14.31 21.77 1.50
C ILE A 165 -13.34 20.79 0.86
N VAL A 166 -13.80 19.68 0.31
CA VAL A 166 -12.93 18.72 -0.41
C VAL A 166 -12.27 19.40 -1.61
N GLY A 167 -13.00 20.25 -2.32
CA GLY A 167 -12.45 21.05 -3.42
C GLY A 167 -11.37 22.02 -2.97
N MET A 168 -11.60 22.76 -1.86
CA MET A 168 -10.62 23.69 -1.28
C MET A 168 -9.35 22.97 -0.79
N ILE A 169 -9.49 21.83 -0.13
CA ILE A 169 -8.33 21.01 0.28
C ILE A 169 -7.55 20.53 -0.96
N ALA A 170 -8.26 20.08 -2.01
CA ALA A 170 -7.61 19.66 -3.25
C ALA A 170 -6.89 20.83 -3.96
N ASP A 171 -7.45 22.04 -3.91
CA ASP A 171 -6.82 23.26 -4.44
C ASP A 171 -5.57 23.63 -3.64
N ALA A 172 -5.64 23.56 -2.31
CA ALA A 172 -4.48 23.78 -1.43
C ALA A 172 -3.38 22.74 -1.68
N ALA A 173 -3.75 21.46 -1.82
CA ALA A 173 -2.81 20.39 -2.16
C ALA A 173 -2.17 20.58 -3.56
N GLU A 174 -2.94 21.07 -4.52
CA GLU A 174 -2.42 21.39 -5.85
C GLU A 174 -1.41 22.55 -5.78
N GLN A 175 -1.69 23.58 -4.98
CA GLN A 175 -0.76 24.69 -4.73
C GLN A 175 0.52 24.26 -3.99
N ALA A 176 0.41 23.30 -3.06
CA ALA A 176 1.54 22.74 -2.35
C ALA A 176 2.36 21.74 -3.19
N SER A 177 1.84 21.33 -4.36
CA SER A 177 2.50 20.41 -5.27
C SER A 177 3.38 21.13 -6.28
N LEU A 178 4.48 20.48 -6.68
CA LEU A 178 5.32 20.95 -7.77
C LEU A 178 4.71 20.54 -9.12
N ARG A 179 4.40 21.53 -9.96
CA ARG A 179 3.85 21.27 -11.28
C ARG A 179 4.93 20.80 -12.25
N LEU A 180 4.80 19.58 -12.76
CA LEU A 180 5.71 19.00 -13.77
C LEU A 180 5.27 19.31 -15.20
N THR A 181 3.96 19.47 -15.45
CA THR A 181 3.46 19.82 -16.78
C THR A 181 3.90 21.24 -17.15
N PRO A 182 4.70 21.41 -18.21
CA PRO A 182 5.18 22.74 -18.61
C PRO A 182 4.01 23.66 -19.00
N PRO A 183 4.20 24.97 -18.89
CA PRO A 183 3.23 25.94 -19.39
C PRO A 183 3.01 25.75 -20.90
N GLU A 184 1.94 26.32 -21.42
CA GLU A 184 1.72 26.32 -22.88
C GLU A 184 2.78 27.19 -23.55
N LEU A 185 3.46 26.62 -24.56
CA LEU A 185 4.45 27.35 -25.34
C LEU A 185 3.83 28.48 -26.15
N ALA A 186 2.55 28.34 -26.51
CA ALA A 186 1.75 29.36 -27.17
C ALA A 186 0.38 29.44 -26.49
N THR A 187 -0.08 30.65 -26.25
CA THR A 187 -1.38 30.92 -25.66
C THR A 187 -2.48 30.56 -26.65
N SER A 188 -3.35 29.61 -26.28
CA SER A 188 -4.51 29.26 -27.10
C SER A 188 -5.43 30.48 -27.27
N PRO A 189 -5.92 30.77 -28.51
CA PRO A 189 -6.92 31.83 -28.74
C PRO A 189 -8.17 31.63 -27.87
N ALA A 190 -8.86 32.70 -27.53
CA ALA A 190 -10.04 32.68 -26.66
C ALA A 190 -11.14 31.70 -27.13
N ALA A 191 -11.31 31.58 -28.46
CA ALA A 191 -12.27 30.64 -29.06
C ALA A 191 -11.99 29.15 -28.75
N PHE A 192 -10.74 28.83 -28.37
CA PHE A 192 -10.28 27.49 -28.01
C PHE A 192 -9.97 27.34 -26.52
N ARG A 193 -10.58 28.19 -25.68
CA ARG A 193 -10.51 28.09 -24.23
C ARG A 193 -11.86 27.67 -23.67
N ARG A 194 -11.79 26.84 -22.65
CA ARG A 194 -12.95 26.46 -21.85
C ARG A 194 -13.35 27.60 -20.92
N PRO A 195 -14.55 27.58 -20.31
CA PRO A 195 -14.96 28.59 -19.35
C PRO A 195 -14.01 28.75 -18.14
N ASP A 196 -13.27 27.69 -17.79
CA ASP A 196 -12.24 27.67 -16.74
C ASP A 196 -10.88 28.24 -17.22
N GLY A 197 -10.80 28.79 -18.43
CA GLY A 197 -9.59 29.33 -19.02
C GLY A 197 -8.61 28.30 -19.59
N THR A 198 -8.86 27.01 -19.42
CA THR A 198 -7.99 25.94 -19.93
C THR A 198 -8.17 25.74 -21.43
N SER A 199 -7.06 25.36 -22.13
CA SER A 199 -7.08 25.08 -23.55
C SER A 199 -7.89 23.81 -23.88
N VAL A 200 -8.70 23.83 -24.95
CA VAL A 200 -9.38 22.63 -25.46
C VAL A 200 -8.40 21.59 -26.03
N PHE A 201 -7.19 22.02 -26.42
CA PHE A 201 -6.14 21.14 -26.93
C PHE A 201 -5.43 20.34 -25.85
N ARG A 202 -5.66 20.66 -24.56
CA ARG A 202 -5.19 19.86 -23.42
C ARG A 202 -6.35 19.09 -22.83
N PRO A 203 -6.20 17.79 -22.54
CA PRO A 203 -7.23 17.05 -21.82
C PRO A 203 -7.51 17.70 -20.45
N ARG A 204 -8.77 17.67 -20.02
CA ARG A 204 -9.12 18.17 -18.68
C ARG A 204 -8.33 17.44 -17.60
N HIS A 205 -7.89 18.17 -16.59
CA HIS A 205 -7.13 17.63 -15.45
C HIS A 205 -5.90 16.80 -15.84
N SER A 206 -5.28 17.12 -16.99
CA SER A 206 -4.06 16.44 -17.47
C SER A 206 -2.78 16.94 -16.83
N THR A 207 -2.84 18.03 -16.06
CA THR A 207 -1.69 18.54 -15.32
C THR A 207 -1.15 17.48 -14.37
N VAL A 208 0.16 17.25 -14.46
CA VAL A 208 0.90 16.30 -13.62
C VAL A 208 1.70 17.09 -12.60
N PHE A 209 1.68 16.61 -11.40
CA PHE A 209 2.39 17.18 -10.25
C PHE A 209 3.30 16.14 -9.59
N SER A 210 4.25 16.63 -8.82
CA SER A 210 5.09 15.87 -7.87
C SER A 210 5.31 16.73 -6.62
N SER A 211 6.25 16.36 -5.77
CA SER A 211 6.71 17.20 -4.67
C SER A 211 8.21 17.50 -4.81
N THR A 212 8.63 18.61 -4.23
CA THR A 212 10.05 18.96 -4.14
C THR A 212 10.84 17.88 -3.39
N VAL A 213 10.26 17.32 -2.33
CA VAL A 213 10.87 16.26 -1.51
C VAL A 213 11.19 15.02 -2.34
N LEU A 214 10.27 14.63 -3.25
CA LEU A 214 10.51 13.48 -4.15
C LEU A 214 11.62 13.76 -5.16
N LEU A 215 11.62 14.93 -5.79
CA LEU A 215 12.68 15.29 -6.74
C LEU A 215 14.05 15.39 -6.05
N GLU A 216 14.12 15.99 -4.87
CA GLU A 216 15.36 16.02 -4.09
C GLU A 216 15.82 14.61 -3.68
N ALA A 217 14.90 13.67 -3.42
CA ALA A 217 15.25 12.28 -3.16
C ALA A 217 15.81 11.60 -4.41
N GLU A 218 15.21 11.86 -5.59
CA GLU A 218 15.71 11.37 -6.87
C GLU A 218 17.11 11.93 -7.17
N ASP A 219 17.32 13.23 -6.96
CA ASP A 219 18.64 13.89 -7.14
C ASP A 219 19.69 13.27 -6.22
N ARG A 220 19.36 13.03 -4.95
CA ARG A 220 20.27 12.34 -4.01
C ARG A 220 20.62 10.93 -4.46
N LEU A 221 19.67 10.17 -5.02
CA LEU A 221 19.93 8.83 -5.57
C LEU A 221 20.86 8.91 -6.79
N LEU A 222 20.61 9.86 -7.71
CA LEU A 222 21.45 10.09 -8.87
C LEU A 222 22.87 10.48 -8.48
N GLU A 223 23.04 11.36 -7.49
CA GLU A 223 24.35 11.74 -6.97
C GLU A 223 25.08 10.55 -6.35
N ARG A 224 24.39 9.76 -5.53
CA ARG A 224 24.97 8.54 -4.94
C ARG A 224 25.37 7.50 -6.01
N SER A 225 24.62 7.39 -7.10
CA SER A 225 24.99 6.49 -8.20
C SER A 225 26.28 6.90 -8.91
N ARG A 226 26.72 8.17 -8.77
CA ARG A 226 28.00 8.68 -9.29
C ARG A 226 29.16 8.56 -8.31
N THR A 227 28.86 8.28 -7.03
CA THR A 227 29.86 8.17 -5.98
C THR A 227 30.53 6.81 -6.02
N LEU A 228 31.88 6.78 -6.11
CA LEU A 228 32.70 5.57 -6.26
C LEU A 228 33.48 5.23 -4.96
N THR A 229 32.78 5.25 -3.84
CA THR A 229 33.35 4.95 -2.50
C THR A 229 32.83 3.65 -1.91
N GLY A 230 32.04 2.91 -2.67
CA GLY A 230 31.53 1.60 -2.28
C GLY A 230 32.64 0.54 -2.25
N PRO A 231 32.51 -0.51 -1.45
CA PRO A 231 33.40 -1.65 -1.51
C PRO A 231 33.26 -2.36 -2.87
N THR A 232 34.30 -3.10 -3.26
CA THR A 232 34.33 -3.86 -4.53
C THR A 232 34.69 -5.32 -4.28
N VAL A 233 34.39 -6.17 -5.22
CA VAL A 233 34.81 -7.57 -5.25
C VAL A 233 35.85 -7.75 -6.35
N GLU A 234 36.91 -8.51 -6.10
CA GLU A 234 37.94 -8.81 -7.11
C GLU A 234 37.32 -9.58 -8.30
N VAL A 235 37.71 -9.19 -9.52
CA VAL A 235 37.24 -9.79 -10.77
C VAL A 235 37.37 -11.31 -10.76
N GLU A 236 38.54 -11.82 -10.31
CA GLU A 236 38.79 -13.27 -10.23
C GLU A 236 37.80 -13.99 -9.30
N THR A 237 37.35 -13.36 -8.24
CA THR A 237 36.36 -13.94 -7.33
C THR A 237 35.00 -14.05 -8.02
N VAL A 238 34.61 -13.02 -8.77
CA VAL A 238 33.35 -13.02 -9.54
C VAL A 238 33.42 -14.08 -10.63
N GLU A 239 34.49 -14.13 -11.42
CA GLU A 239 34.67 -15.11 -12.50
C GLU A 239 34.63 -16.55 -11.97
N LYS A 240 35.29 -16.83 -10.84
CA LYS A 240 35.25 -18.16 -10.20
C LYS A 240 33.83 -18.57 -9.75
N ILE A 241 32.97 -17.61 -9.43
CA ILE A 241 31.59 -17.89 -9.03
C ILE A 241 30.67 -18.01 -10.24
N THR A 242 30.82 -17.15 -11.24
CA THR A 242 29.95 -17.13 -12.43
C THR A 242 30.24 -18.31 -13.40
N ALA A 243 31.47 -18.80 -13.40
CA ALA A 243 31.86 -19.98 -14.20
C ALA A 243 31.33 -21.32 -13.64
N LYS A 244 30.78 -21.33 -12.42
CA LYS A 244 30.26 -22.54 -11.77
C LYS A 244 28.74 -22.54 -11.73
N PRO A 245 28.12 -23.72 -11.95
CA PRO A 245 26.70 -23.84 -11.74
C PRO A 245 26.31 -23.54 -10.28
N ASP A 246 25.10 -23.08 -10.06
CA ASP A 246 24.51 -22.90 -8.74
C ASP A 246 24.18 -24.28 -8.10
N GLN A 247 23.59 -24.26 -6.91
CA GLN A 247 23.18 -25.46 -6.18
C GLN A 247 22.12 -26.30 -6.94
N GLU A 248 21.43 -25.68 -7.88
CA GLU A 248 20.40 -26.31 -8.71
C GLU A 248 20.96 -26.71 -10.10
N GLY A 249 22.27 -26.57 -10.32
CA GLY A 249 22.94 -26.95 -11.58
C GLY A 249 22.80 -25.93 -12.71
N ARG A 250 22.29 -24.71 -12.43
CA ARG A 250 22.07 -23.64 -13.42
C ARG A 250 23.35 -22.81 -13.60
N LEU A 251 23.75 -22.59 -14.84
CA LEU A 251 24.81 -21.65 -15.20
C LEU A 251 24.21 -20.28 -15.52
N LEU A 252 24.93 -19.23 -15.18
CA LEU A 252 24.61 -17.89 -15.62
C LEU A 252 24.85 -17.71 -17.11
N GLY A 253 23.98 -16.94 -17.77
CA GLY A 253 24.26 -16.48 -19.13
C GLY A 253 25.42 -15.48 -19.16
N ASP A 254 26.04 -15.33 -20.31
CA ASP A 254 27.17 -14.40 -20.47
C ASP A 254 26.85 -12.97 -20.16
N ASP A 255 25.62 -12.51 -20.49
CA ASP A 255 25.09 -11.19 -20.18
C ASP A 255 24.86 -10.99 -18.67
N GLN A 256 24.39 -12.02 -17.98
CA GLN A 256 24.21 -11.99 -16.52
C GLN A 256 25.59 -11.96 -15.82
N ALA A 257 26.54 -12.78 -16.25
CA ALA A 257 27.89 -12.79 -15.70
C ALA A 257 28.60 -11.44 -15.91
N ALA A 258 28.47 -10.85 -17.10
CA ALA A 258 29.03 -9.53 -17.39
C ALA A 258 28.39 -8.42 -16.52
N ALA A 259 27.07 -8.43 -16.36
CA ALA A 259 26.38 -7.47 -15.50
C ALA A 259 26.82 -7.58 -14.04
N LEU A 260 26.96 -8.82 -13.52
CA LEU A 260 27.47 -9.05 -12.17
C LEU A 260 28.89 -8.56 -11.97
N THR A 261 29.76 -8.85 -12.92
CA THR A 261 31.15 -8.37 -12.86
C THR A 261 31.18 -6.85 -12.84
N GLN A 262 30.40 -6.20 -13.71
CA GLN A 262 30.31 -4.75 -13.74
C GLN A 262 29.85 -4.16 -12.40
N ILE A 263 28.82 -4.72 -11.77
CA ILE A 263 28.32 -4.26 -10.46
C ILE A 263 29.37 -4.51 -9.37
N ALA A 264 29.95 -5.71 -9.33
CA ALA A 264 30.87 -6.12 -8.30
C ALA A 264 32.16 -5.27 -8.23
N VAL A 265 32.63 -4.78 -9.38
CA VAL A 265 33.88 -3.99 -9.47
C VAL A 265 33.64 -2.49 -9.58
N SER A 266 32.38 -2.05 -9.67
CA SER A 266 32.04 -0.64 -9.94
C SER A 266 32.55 0.33 -8.89
N GLY A 267 32.62 -0.10 -7.62
CA GLY A 267 32.86 0.77 -6.48
C GLY A 267 31.78 1.83 -6.25
N ARG A 268 30.65 1.75 -6.95
CA ARG A 268 29.53 2.68 -6.79
C ARG A 268 28.79 2.39 -5.50
N VAL A 269 28.30 3.44 -4.85
CA VAL A 269 27.41 3.32 -3.67
C VAL A 269 26.04 2.79 -4.06
N LEU A 270 25.62 3.00 -5.31
CA LEU A 270 24.36 2.53 -5.86
C LEU A 270 24.55 2.04 -7.29
N ASP A 271 24.21 0.78 -7.53
CA ASP A 271 24.07 0.19 -8.85
C ASP A 271 22.64 -0.29 -9.10
N VAL A 272 22.20 -0.28 -10.36
CA VAL A 272 20.85 -0.67 -10.74
C VAL A 272 20.91 -1.81 -11.77
N LEU A 273 20.28 -2.95 -11.44
CA LEU A 273 20.12 -4.09 -12.34
C LEU A 273 18.67 -4.13 -12.86
N VAL A 274 18.52 -3.94 -14.16
CA VAL A 274 17.21 -3.96 -14.83
C VAL A 274 17.14 -5.15 -15.79
N GLY A 275 16.00 -5.83 -15.80
CA GLY A 275 15.75 -6.94 -16.73
C GLY A 275 14.27 -7.33 -16.74
N PRO A 276 13.77 -7.94 -17.83
CA PRO A 276 12.39 -8.37 -17.94
C PRO A 276 12.03 -9.46 -16.90
N ALA A 277 10.73 -9.73 -16.75
CA ALA A 277 10.28 -10.83 -15.90
C ALA A 277 10.83 -12.17 -16.44
N GLY A 278 11.32 -13.04 -15.55
CA GLY A 278 11.90 -14.34 -15.95
C GLY A 278 13.34 -14.28 -16.48
N ALA A 279 14.00 -13.11 -16.55
CA ALA A 279 15.39 -12.97 -17.01
C ALA A 279 16.45 -13.50 -16.02
N GLY A 280 16.06 -14.22 -14.97
CA GLY A 280 17.00 -14.79 -14.00
C GLY A 280 17.68 -13.77 -13.09
N LYS A 281 17.04 -12.60 -12.84
CA LYS A 281 17.62 -11.58 -11.94
C LYS A 281 17.94 -12.14 -10.56
N THR A 282 17.05 -12.95 -9.98
CA THR A 282 17.25 -13.53 -8.65
C THR A 282 18.44 -14.51 -8.65
N THR A 283 18.59 -15.31 -9.71
CA THR A 283 19.75 -16.21 -9.88
C THR A 283 21.06 -15.41 -9.97
N ALA A 284 21.04 -14.30 -10.72
CA ALA A 284 22.16 -13.38 -10.79
C ALA A 284 22.47 -12.76 -9.43
N MET A 285 21.48 -12.29 -8.69
CA MET A 285 21.66 -11.70 -7.35
C MET A 285 22.19 -12.73 -6.34
N SER A 286 21.77 -14.01 -6.42
CA SER A 286 22.33 -15.08 -5.61
C SER A 286 23.82 -15.31 -5.90
N ALA A 287 24.22 -15.26 -7.15
CA ALA A 287 25.65 -15.36 -7.52
C ALA A 287 26.44 -14.13 -7.03
N LEU A 288 25.89 -12.92 -7.15
CA LEU A 288 26.49 -11.69 -6.62
C LEU A 288 26.69 -11.78 -5.09
N ARG A 289 25.67 -12.22 -4.36
CA ARG A 289 25.75 -12.44 -2.91
C ARG A 289 26.92 -13.40 -2.58
N ARG A 290 26.99 -14.54 -3.25
CA ARG A 290 28.06 -15.53 -3.03
C ARG A 290 29.46 -14.94 -3.28
N ALA A 291 29.62 -14.14 -4.34
CA ALA A 291 30.89 -13.48 -4.64
C ALA A 291 31.25 -12.44 -3.57
N TRP A 292 30.24 -11.67 -3.12
CA TRP A 292 30.39 -10.65 -2.10
C TRP A 292 30.76 -11.24 -0.74
N GLU A 293 29.99 -12.23 -0.28
CA GLU A 293 30.25 -12.90 1.00
C GLU A 293 31.56 -13.66 1.01
N LYS A 294 32.02 -14.18 -0.14
CA LYS A 294 33.32 -14.82 -0.24
C LYS A 294 34.47 -13.85 0.00
N GLN A 295 34.33 -12.59 -0.39
CA GLN A 295 35.37 -11.58 -0.23
C GLN A 295 35.26 -10.83 1.09
N HIS A 296 34.04 -10.48 1.50
CA HIS A 296 33.78 -9.58 2.63
C HIS A 296 33.27 -10.31 3.88
N GLY A 297 33.05 -11.62 3.78
CA GLY A 297 32.53 -12.43 4.89
C GLY A 297 31.03 -12.70 4.85
N HIS A 298 30.64 -13.74 5.54
CA HIS A 298 29.25 -14.19 5.59
C HIS A 298 28.36 -13.14 6.29
N GLY A 299 27.13 -12.96 5.80
CA GLY A 299 26.14 -12.03 6.37
C GLY A 299 26.37 -10.56 6.06
N THR A 300 27.29 -10.24 5.14
CA THR A 300 27.54 -8.86 4.70
C THR A 300 26.53 -8.35 3.67
N VAL A 301 25.65 -9.25 3.15
CA VAL A 301 24.59 -8.92 2.19
C VAL A 301 23.23 -9.05 2.84
N VAL A 302 22.41 -8.00 2.73
CA VAL A 302 21.05 -7.97 3.24
C VAL A 302 20.08 -7.77 2.07
N GLY A 303 19.12 -8.68 1.92
CA GLY A 303 18.04 -8.56 0.94
C GLY A 303 16.85 -7.81 1.51
N LEU A 304 16.38 -6.79 0.78
CA LEU A 304 15.18 -6.02 1.14
C LEU A 304 14.14 -6.18 0.03
N ALA A 305 12.86 -6.26 0.40
CA ALA A 305 11.77 -6.35 -0.54
C ALA A 305 10.55 -5.54 -0.05
N PRO A 306 9.66 -5.09 -0.94
CA PRO A 306 8.56 -4.19 -0.60
C PRO A 306 7.42 -4.84 0.21
N SER A 307 7.45 -6.15 0.41
CA SER A 307 6.48 -6.86 1.26
C SER A 307 7.11 -8.05 1.96
N ALA A 308 6.56 -8.45 3.11
CA ALA A 308 7.03 -9.61 3.87
C ALA A 308 7.03 -10.91 3.04
N VAL A 309 6.05 -11.10 2.16
CA VAL A 309 6.00 -12.26 1.26
C VAL A 309 7.13 -12.21 0.23
N ALA A 310 7.38 -11.04 -0.36
CA ALA A 310 8.48 -10.87 -1.32
C ALA A 310 9.85 -11.01 -0.63
N ALA A 311 9.99 -10.52 0.61
CA ALA A 311 11.22 -10.69 1.40
C ALA A 311 11.48 -12.17 1.73
N GLN A 312 10.44 -12.93 2.06
CA GLN A 312 10.58 -14.36 2.31
C GLN A 312 10.96 -15.14 1.05
N VAL A 313 10.31 -14.85 -0.09
CA VAL A 313 10.67 -15.45 -1.39
C VAL A 313 12.12 -15.09 -1.74
N LEU A 314 12.52 -13.84 -1.56
CA LEU A 314 13.89 -13.41 -1.80
C LEU A 314 14.88 -14.13 -0.88
N GLY A 315 14.54 -14.34 0.40
CA GLY A 315 15.35 -15.10 1.33
C GLY A 315 15.50 -16.58 0.93
N ASP A 316 14.39 -17.20 0.52
CA ASP A 316 14.39 -18.60 0.05
C ASP A 316 15.20 -18.77 -1.24
N ASP A 317 15.16 -17.80 -2.15
CA ASP A 317 15.87 -17.81 -3.44
C ASP A 317 17.35 -17.43 -3.32
N LEU A 318 17.70 -16.59 -2.38
CA LEU A 318 19.07 -16.16 -2.14
C LEU A 318 19.84 -17.10 -1.21
N GLY A 319 19.17 -17.85 -0.37
CA GLY A 319 19.70 -18.80 0.60
C GLY A 319 19.91 -18.21 1.98
#